data_05ecbec3a3bfe20646417cbab6aa9306
#
_entry.id   05ecbec3a3bfe20646417cbab6aa9306
#
_cell.length_a   1.000
_cell.length_b   1.000
_cell.length_c   1.000
_cell.angle_alpha   90.00
_cell.angle_beta   90.00
_cell.angle_gamma   90.00
#
_symmetry.space_group_name_H-M   'P 1'
#
loop_
_entity.id
_entity.type
_entity.pdbx_description
1 polymer ?
#
loop_
_entity_poly.entity_id
_entity_poly.type
_entity_poly.pdbx_seq_one_letter_code
_entity_poly.pdbx_strand_id
1 'polypeptide(L)'
;MKTVSQEAYQRQRMIKYSEKHSITETAIRYRTSRKTIHKWKNRYDGTVQSLEDHSHAPKNSPKKHTEKELRQIRHRLKKHKWKDLILAYQELVEKDGYIRSYGGFKRVAARLKSQKPKRVKKKRKNKPYKRADYPGQKIQIDVKYVPSYCPVNKEKYYQYTAVDECSRWTYREMYDEHSTYSSKDFLEKLIRHAPFPIREVQTDNGTEFTNRLIVIKSKHLTLFEEALLEMGIIYHRIQIATPRHNGKVERQHRQDEERFYKTMKMYNLEDGRKQLAVYQRKSNDYMKTCLGMKTPNQLVKMYQAVMF
;
A
#
# COMPACT_ATOMS: atom_id res chain seq x y z
N MET A 1 26.55 -5.85 22.39
CA MET A 1 26.70 -5.25 23.72
C MET A 1 25.98 -3.90 23.70
N LYS A 2 25.15 -3.57 24.71
CA LYS A 2 24.60 -2.21 24.85
C LYS A 2 25.74 -1.31 25.34
N THR A 3 25.97 -0.21 24.62
CA THR A 3 26.89 0.84 25.05
C THR A 3 26.35 1.51 26.31
N VAL A 4 27.17 1.56 27.35
CA VAL A 4 26.82 2.21 28.63
C VAL A 4 26.71 3.72 28.41
N SER A 5 25.71 4.38 29.00
CA SER A 5 25.48 5.82 28.80
C SER A 5 26.53 6.68 29.48
N GLN A 6 26.80 7.87 28.96
CA GLN A 6 27.71 8.85 29.60
C GLN A 6 27.21 9.23 31.00
N GLU A 7 25.91 9.26 31.23
CA GLU A 7 25.30 9.56 32.53
C GLU A 7 25.67 8.50 33.58
N ALA A 8 25.71 7.22 33.21
CA ALA A 8 26.12 6.16 34.14
C ALA A 8 27.61 6.33 34.58
N TYR A 9 28.48 6.73 33.68
CA TYR A 9 29.87 7.06 34.04
C TYR A 9 29.99 8.30 34.93
N GLN A 10 29.16 9.33 34.72
CA GLN A 10 29.11 10.49 35.60
C GLN A 10 28.65 10.11 37.01
N ARG A 11 27.63 9.22 37.09
CA ARG A 11 27.15 8.69 38.39
C ARG A 11 28.24 7.91 39.11
N GLN A 12 29.02 7.11 38.40
CA GLN A 12 30.17 6.39 38.98
C GLN A 12 31.23 7.37 39.55
N ARG A 13 31.58 8.42 38.78
CA ARG A 13 32.53 9.43 39.24
C ARG A 13 32.01 10.17 40.49
N MET A 14 30.74 10.49 40.54
CA MET A 14 30.08 11.10 41.68
C MET A 14 30.15 10.20 42.92
N ILE A 15 29.90 8.89 42.76
CA ILE A 15 29.99 7.93 43.89
C ILE A 15 31.44 7.83 44.38
N LYS A 16 32.40 7.63 43.50
CA LYS A 16 33.82 7.57 43.86
C LYS A 16 34.32 8.83 44.55
N TYR A 17 33.81 10.01 44.18
CA TYR A 17 34.11 11.26 44.84
C TYR A 17 33.50 11.30 46.25
N SER A 18 32.27 10.79 46.43
CA SER A 18 31.60 10.72 47.71
C SER A 18 32.21 9.71 48.72
N GLU A 19 33.13 8.87 48.28
CA GLU A 19 33.92 7.98 49.16
C GLU A 19 35.08 8.73 49.85
N LYS A 20 35.58 9.81 49.26
CA LYS A 20 36.70 10.60 49.74
C LYS A 20 36.29 11.95 50.35
N HIS A 21 35.07 12.40 50.09
CA HIS A 21 34.54 13.70 50.48
C HIS A 21 33.16 13.57 51.07
N SER A 22 32.73 14.58 51.83
CA SER A 22 31.38 14.57 52.41
C SER A 22 30.28 14.57 51.33
N ILE A 23 29.12 13.99 51.65
CA ILE A 23 27.94 13.98 50.77
C ILE A 23 27.49 15.40 50.40
N THR A 24 27.68 16.37 51.32
CA THR A 24 27.34 17.77 51.08
C THR A 24 28.24 18.40 50.02
N GLU A 25 29.56 18.24 50.16
CA GLU A 25 30.54 18.71 49.17
C GLU A 25 30.33 18.06 47.78
N THR A 26 30.04 16.75 47.78
CA THR A 26 29.70 16.02 46.54
C THR A 26 28.45 16.59 45.89
N ALA A 27 27.41 16.92 46.66
CA ALA A 27 26.17 17.48 46.14
C ALA A 27 26.41 18.86 45.49
N ILE A 28 27.24 19.71 46.12
CA ILE A 28 27.62 21.02 45.57
C ILE A 28 28.42 20.86 44.26
N ARG A 29 29.44 20.00 44.27
CA ARG A 29 30.33 19.77 43.10
C ARG A 29 29.56 19.28 41.87
N TYR A 30 28.65 18.31 42.07
CA TYR A 30 27.91 17.69 40.97
C TYR A 30 26.55 18.37 40.72
N ARG A 31 26.25 19.49 41.42
CA ARG A 31 24.99 20.24 41.31
C ARG A 31 23.75 19.33 41.44
N THR A 32 23.74 18.47 42.45
CA THR A 32 22.68 17.48 42.66
C THR A 32 22.25 17.48 44.13
N SER A 33 21.18 16.77 44.44
CA SER A 33 20.71 16.64 45.83
C SER A 33 21.45 15.52 46.57
N ARG A 34 21.60 15.68 47.88
CA ARG A 34 22.12 14.60 48.76
C ARG A 34 21.33 13.30 48.59
N LYS A 35 20.01 13.40 48.47
CA LYS A 35 19.10 12.26 48.20
C LYS A 35 19.45 11.53 46.93
N THR A 36 19.81 12.23 45.86
CA THR A 36 20.25 11.63 44.59
C THR A 36 21.54 10.85 44.73
N ILE A 37 22.50 11.38 45.50
CA ILE A 37 23.78 10.69 45.73
C ILE A 37 23.53 9.38 46.50
N HIS A 38 22.76 9.41 47.58
CA HIS A 38 22.37 8.22 48.35
C HIS A 38 21.63 7.21 47.48
N LYS A 39 20.68 7.66 46.63
CA LYS A 39 19.98 6.79 45.68
C LYS A 39 20.94 6.00 44.78
N TRP A 40 21.94 6.67 44.19
CA TRP A 40 22.88 6.03 43.31
C TRP A 40 23.94 5.20 44.06
N LYS A 41 24.36 5.63 45.24
CA LYS A 41 25.26 4.87 46.09
C LYS A 41 24.67 3.54 46.52
N ASN A 42 23.39 3.52 46.94
CA ASN A 42 22.68 2.31 47.33
C ASN A 42 22.41 1.35 46.15
N ARG A 43 22.44 1.87 44.93
CA ARG A 43 22.23 1.07 43.75
C ARG A 43 23.51 0.55 43.12
N TYR A 44 24.64 1.11 43.46
CA TYR A 44 25.93 0.77 42.89
C TYR A 44 26.43 -0.57 43.44
N ASP A 45 26.62 -1.54 42.51
CA ASP A 45 27.14 -2.90 42.80
C ASP A 45 28.60 -3.09 42.39
N GLY A 46 29.33 -1.99 42.09
CA GLY A 46 30.69 -2.03 41.58
C GLY A 46 30.78 -1.91 40.04
N THR A 47 29.69 -2.12 39.33
CA THR A 47 29.64 -2.03 37.89
C THR A 47 28.97 -0.75 37.39
N VAL A 48 29.43 -0.21 36.23
CA VAL A 48 28.80 0.97 35.63
C VAL A 48 27.38 0.68 35.14
N GLN A 49 27.12 -0.57 34.76
CA GLN A 49 25.81 -1.01 34.29
C GLN A 49 24.71 -0.88 35.36
N SER A 50 25.04 -1.07 36.66
CA SER A 50 24.08 -0.87 37.73
C SER A 50 23.57 0.55 37.85
N LEU A 51 24.30 1.52 37.29
CA LEU A 51 23.98 2.94 37.30
C LEU A 51 23.18 3.40 36.07
N GLU A 52 22.85 2.51 35.17
CA GLU A 52 21.95 2.81 34.03
C GLU A 52 20.52 3.07 34.49
N ASP A 53 19.80 3.93 33.81
CA ASP A 53 18.39 4.16 34.12
C ASP A 53 17.55 2.92 33.77
N HIS A 54 16.65 2.55 34.63
CA HIS A 54 15.66 1.53 34.37
C HIS A 54 14.62 2.04 33.37
N SER A 55 14.17 1.14 32.49
CA SER A 55 13.07 1.45 31.59
C SER A 55 11.82 1.88 32.38
N HIS A 56 11.26 3.05 32.04
CA HIS A 56 9.98 3.54 32.56
C HIS A 56 8.77 2.89 31.84
N ALA A 57 9.00 1.98 30.89
CA ALA A 57 7.92 1.29 30.21
C ALA A 57 7.13 0.41 31.19
N PRO A 58 5.80 0.42 31.14
CA PRO A 58 4.98 -0.45 31.97
C PRO A 58 5.37 -1.92 31.81
N LYS A 59 5.54 -2.65 32.90
CA LYS A 59 5.84 -4.09 32.90
C LYS A 59 4.69 -4.88 32.25
N ASN A 60 3.47 -4.48 32.52
CA ASN A 60 2.24 -5.06 31.95
C ASN A 60 1.55 -4.02 31.07
N SER A 61 1.28 -4.37 29.82
CA SER A 61 0.51 -3.56 28.88
C SER A 61 -0.74 -4.33 28.45
N PRO A 62 -1.96 -3.88 28.83
CA PRO A 62 -3.21 -4.54 28.43
C PRO A 62 -3.38 -4.64 26.91
N LYS A 63 -2.73 -3.74 26.17
CA LYS A 63 -2.76 -3.71 24.69
C LYS A 63 -1.66 -4.56 24.05
N LYS A 64 -0.84 -5.30 24.82
CA LYS A 64 0.17 -6.19 24.26
C LYS A 64 -0.49 -7.37 23.52
N HIS A 65 0.05 -7.72 22.37
CA HIS A 65 -0.42 -8.90 21.63
C HIS A 65 -0.06 -10.18 22.39
N THR A 66 -0.99 -11.13 22.39
CA THR A 66 -0.76 -12.46 22.97
C THR A 66 0.15 -13.31 22.09
N GLU A 67 0.77 -14.32 22.63
CA GLU A 67 1.61 -15.26 21.87
C GLU A 67 0.82 -15.98 20.76
N LYS A 68 -0.47 -16.25 20.99
CA LYS A 68 -1.38 -16.81 19.97
C LYS A 68 -1.53 -15.85 18.80
N GLU A 69 -1.86 -14.59 19.07
CA GLU A 69 -1.97 -13.54 18.03
C GLU A 69 -0.67 -13.36 17.27
N LEU A 70 0.48 -13.36 17.95
CA LEU A 70 1.80 -13.23 17.30
C LEU A 70 2.10 -14.40 16.36
N ARG A 71 1.71 -15.64 16.73
CA ARG A 71 1.85 -16.82 15.87
C ARG A 71 0.95 -16.73 14.65
N GLN A 72 -0.30 -16.33 14.80
CA GLN A 72 -1.24 -16.11 13.70
C GLN A 72 -0.74 -15.03 12.73
N ILE A 73 -0.28 -13.90 13.26
CA ILE A 73 0.31 -12.81 12.46
C ILE A 73 1.51 -13.31 11.66
N ARG A 74 2.45 -14.04 12.30
CA ARG A 74 3.61 -14.61 11.58
C ARG A 74 3.19 -15.57 10.47
N HIS A 75 2.21 -16.42 10.72
CA HIS A 75 1.70 -17.38 9.74
C HIS A 75 1.14 -16.65 8.51
N ARG A 76 0.26 -15.68 8.69
CA ARG A 76 -0.32 -14.90 7.59
C ARG A 76 0.72 -14.08 6.84
N LEU A 77 1.66 -13.43 7.55
CA LEU A 77 2.75 -12.69 6.92
C LEU A 77 3.65 -13.59 6.07
N LYS A 78 4.00 -14.82 6.54
CA LYS A 78 4.77 -15.79 5.76
C LYS A 78 4.03 -16.22 4.50
N LYS A 79 2.74 -16.56 4.61
CA LYS A 79 1.87 -16.93 3.48
C LYS A 79 1.90 -15.87 2.37
N HIS A 80 1.84 -14.58 2.72
CA HIS A 80 1.89 -13.46 1.79
C HIS A 80 3.32 -12.92 1.55
N LYS A 81 4.36 -13.75 1.82
CA LYS A 81 5.78 -13.42 1.57
C LYS A 81 6.21 -12.08 2.15
N TRP A 82 5.58 -11.62 3.25
CA TRP A 82 5.83 -10.33 3.91
C TRP A 82 5.63 -9.09 3.03
N LYS A 83 4.94 -9.20 1.91
CA LYS A 83 4.75 -8.12 0.93
C LYS A 83 3.37 -7.49 1.01
N ASP A 84 2.32 -8.28 1.10
CA ASP A 84 0.94 -7.80 1.14
C ASP A 84 0.38 -7.81 2.57
N LEU A 85 0.63 -6.71 3.28
CA LEU A 85 0.17 -6.56 4.67
C LEU A 85 -1.36 -6.44 4.78
N ILE A 86 -2.01 -5.91 3.76
CA ILE A 86 -3.46 -5.71 3.75
C ILE A 86 -4.18 -7.05 3.65
N LEU A 87 -3.77 -7.87 2.71
CA LEU A 87 -4.37 -9.19 2.51
C LEU A 87 -4.11 -10.10 3.71
N ALA A 88 -2.89 -10.02 4.29
CA ALA A 88 -2.56 -10.74 5.51
C ALA A 88 -3.44 -10.32 6.70
N TYR A 89 -3.75 -9.02 6.82
CA TYR A 89 -4.65 -8.50 7.85
C TYR A 89 -6.10 -8.92 7.61
N GLN A 90 -6.57 -8.84 6.37
CA GLN A 90 -7.92 -9.26 6.00
C GLN A 90 -8.15 -10.73 6.37
N GLU A 91 -7.24 -11.63 5.97
CA GLU A 91 -7.32 -13.04 6.34
C GLU A 91 -7.24 -13.29 7.86
N LEU A 92 -6.48 -12.47 8.60
CA LEU A 92 -6.44 -12.55 10.07
C LEU A 92 -7.80 -12.23 10.69
N VAL A 93 -8.48 -11.18 10.20
CA VAL A 93 -9.81 -10.80 10.68
C VAL A 93 -10.85 -11.86 10.31
N GLU A 94 -10.89 -12.27 9.04
CA GLU A 94 -11.93 -13.19 8.53
C GLU A 94 -11.77 -14.63 9.03
N LYS A 95 -10.54 -15.14 9.11
CA LYS A 95 -10.27 -16.56 9.37
C LYS A 95 -9.80 -16.86 10.79
N ASP A 96 -9.12 -15.90 11.42
CA ASP A 96 -8.50 -16.10 12.74
C ASP A 96 -9.21 -15.30 13.85
N GLY A 97 -10.26 -14.54 13.51
CA GLY A 97 -11.03 -13.74 14.47
C GLY A 97 -10.24 -12.60 15.12
N TYR A 98 -9.27 -12.02 14.41
CA TYR A 98 -8.41 -10.96 14.93
C TYR A 98 -9.17 -9.63 15.05
N ILE A 99 -9.28 -9.12 16.29
CA ILE A 99 -10.12 -7.95 16.62
C ILE A 99 -9.37 -6.61 16.70
N ARG A 100 -8.02 -6.61 16.61
CA ARG A 100 -7.25 -5.38 16.77
C ARG A 100 -7.14 -4.62 15.46
N SER A 101 -6.93 -3.30 15.57
CA SER A 101 -6.84 -2.42 14.41
C SER A 101 -5.66 -2.75 13.49
N TYR A 102 -5.81 -2.40 12.20
CA TYR A 102 -4.73 -2.53 11.22
C TYR A 102 -3.45 -1.81 11.64
N GLY A 103 -3.57 -0.65 12.31
CA GLY A 103 -2.41 0.07 12.84
C GLY A 103 -1.64 -0.72 13.90
N GLY A 104 -2.34 -1.45 14.76
CA GLY A 104 -1.77 -2.39 15.74
C GLY A 104 -1.03 -3.54 15.06
N PHE A 105 -1.69 -4.21 14.12
CA PHE A 105 -1.11 -5.26 13.29
C PHE A 105 0.15 -4.77 12.55
N LYS A 106 0.10 -3.61 11.88
CA LYS A 106 1.22 -3.05 11.12
C LYS A 106 2.46 -2.79 11.99
N ARG A 107 2.27 -2.31 13.22
CA ARG A 107 3.38 -2.12 14.18
C ARG A 107 4.05 -3.43 14.56
N VAL A 108 3.24 -4.47 14.80
CA VAL A 108 3.77 -5.82 15.10
C VAL A 108 4.46 -6.41 13.88
N ALA A 109 3.87 -6.33 12.70
CA ALA A 109 4.48 -6.80 11.45
C ALA A 109 5.84 -6.12 11.20
N ALA A 110 5.96 -4.82 11.44
CA ALA A 110 7.23 -4.10 11.33
C ALA A 110 8.29 -4.58 12.33
N ARG A 111 7.89 -4.89 13.57
CA ARG A 111 8.78 -5.44 14.61
C ARG A 111 9.24 -6.86 14.28
N LEU A 112 8.36 -7.69 13.76
CA LEU A 112 8.66 -9.08 13.37
C LEU A 112 9.53 -9.17 12.11
N LYS A 113 9.51 -8.14 11.27
CA LYS A 113 10.32 -8.03 10.06
C LYS A 113 11.50 -7.10 10.35
N SER A 114 12.72 -7.62 10.33
CA SER A 114 13.94 -6.79 10.37
C SER A 114 13.92 -5.80 9.19
N GLN A 115 13.64 -4.52 9.44
CA GLN A 115 13.61 -3.50 8.39
C GLN A 115 14.95 -2.78 8.34
N LYS A 116 15.58 -2.81 7.16
CA LYS A 116 16.67 -1.87 6.86
C LYS A 116 16.13 -0.43 6.93
N PRO A 117 16.87 0.55 7.49
CA PRO A 117 16.43 1.92 7.55
C PRO A 117 16.12 2.45 6.14
N LYS A 118 14.91 2.95 5.94
CA LYS A 118 14.51 3.53 4.66
C LYS A 118 15.13 4.91 4.51
N ARG A 119 15.80 5.17 3.38
CA ARG A 119 16.23 6.53 3.02
C ARG A 119 15.02 7.48 3.07
N VAL A 120 15.11 8.53 3.86
CA VAL A 120 14.07 9.57 3.95
C VAL A 120 14.06 10.34 2.62
N LYS A 121 13.02 10.13 1.81
CA LYS A 121 12.81 10.91 0.60
C LYS A 121 12.23 12.27 0.97
N LYS A 122 12.84 13.39 0.53
CA LYS A 122 12.27 14.74 0.68
C LYS A 122 10.86 14.78 0.09
N LYS A 123 9.88 15.18 0.89
CA LYS A 123 8.49 15.35 0.44
C LYS A 123 8.44 16.52 -0.55
N ARG A 124 8.09 16.27 -1.82
CA ARG A 124 7.75 17.32 -2.78
C ARG A 124 6.35 17.85 -2.45
N LYS A 125 6.17 19.19 -2.40
CA LYS A 125 4.86 19.83 -2.29
C LYS A 125 4.09 19.54 -3.59
N ASN A 126 3.06 18.72 -3.53
CA ASN A 126 2.20 18.44 -4.68
C ASN A 126 1.01 19.40 -4.67
N LYS A 127 0.60 19.87 -5.85
CA LYS A 127 -0.68 20.59 -6.00
C LYS A 127 -1.82 19.65 -5.58
N PRO A 128 -2.87 20.16 -4.91
CA PRO A 128 -4.01 19.34 -4.53
C PRO A 128 -4.68 18.77 -5.78
N TYR A 129 -4.93 17.47 -5.78
CA TYR A 129 -5.61 16.76 -6.85
C TYR A 129 -7.07 16.54 -6.43
N LYS A 130 -8.03 17.05 -7.25
CA LYS A 130 -9.45 16.80 -7.00
C LYS A 130 -9.77 15.34 -7.32
N ARG A 131 -10.21 14.60 -6.33
CA ARG A 131 -10.64 13.20 -6.48
C ARG A 131 -12.05 13.15 -7.03
N ALA A 132 -12.40 12.03 -7.67
CA ALA A 132 -13.78 11.73 -8.00
C ALA A 132 -14.61 11.57 -6.72
N ASP A 133 -15.79 12.16 -6.72
CA ASP A 133 -16.69 12.24 -5.55
C ASP A 133 -17.58 10.99 -5.42
N TYR A 134 -17.91 10.32 -6.54
CA TYR A 134 -18.76 9.14 -6.59
C TYR A 134 -18.25 8.11 -7.61
N PRO A 135 -18.62 6.80 -7.47
CA PRO A 135 -18.26 5.76 -8.42
C PRO A 135 -18.81 6.03 -9.83
N GLY A 136 -17.97 5.83 -10.84
CA GLY A 136 -18.30 6.08 -12.24
C GLY A 136 -18.08 7.52 -12.71
N GLN A 137 -17.82 8.48 -11.79
CA GLN A 137 -17.53 9.86 -12.20
C GLN A 137 -16.29 9.91 -13.09
N LYS A 138 -15.24 9.17 -12.78
CA LYS A 138 -14.01 9.13 -13.57
C LYS A 138 -13.32 7.79 -13.51
N ILE A 139 -13.12 7.19 -14.68
CA ILE A 139 -12.41 5.93 -14.87
C ILE A 139 -11.04 6.18 -15.51
N GLN A 140 -9.98 5.63 -14.93
CA GLN A 140 -8.65 5.58 -15.57
C GLN A 140 -8.50 4.27 -16.31
N ILE A 141 -8.13 4.34 -17.60
CA ILE A 141 -7.86 3.18 -18.44
C ILE A 141 -6.39 3.20 -18.85
N ASP A 142 -5.76 2.04 -18.87
CA ASP A 142 -4.38 1.85 -19.30
C ASP A 142 -4.17 0.41 -19.79
N VAL A 143 -3.16 0.21 -20.62
CA VAL A 143 -2.79 -1.09 -21.17
C VAL A 143 -1.40 -1.48 -20.68
N LYS A 144 -1.24 -2.74 -20.30
CA LYS A 144 0.07 -3.31 -19.96
C LYS A 144 0.34 -4.59 -20.75
N TYR A 145 1.60 -4.86 -21.01
CA TYR A 145 2.01 -6.18 -21.46
C TYR A 145 1.79 -7.22 -20.38
N VAL A 146 1.24 -8.38 -20.76
CA VAL A 146 1.29 -9.57 -19.92
C VAL A 146 2.76 -10.00 -19.78
N PRO A 147 3.26 -10.28 -18.57
CA PRO A 147 4.66 -10.64 -18.40
C PRO A 147 5.05 -11.86 -19.23
N SER A 148 6.18 -11.77 -19.93
CA SER A 148 6.65 -12.79 -20.88
C SER A 148 6.88 -14.18 -20.27
N TYR A 149 7.00 -14.25 -18.95
CA TYR A 149 7.14 -15.53 -18.24
C TYR A 149 5.80 -16.25 -17.99
N CYS A 150 4.66 -15.61 -18.28
CA CYS A 150 3.32 -16.18 -18.07
C CYS A 150 2.88 -17.07 -19.25
N PRO A 151 2.95 -16.62 -20.53
CA PRO A 151 2.54 -17.43 -21.67
C PRO A 151 3.52 -18.56 -21.95
N VAL A 152 3.03 -19.80 -22.01
CA VAL A 152 3.83 -20.99 -22.35
C VAL A 152 4.22 -20.96 -23.84
N ASN A 153 3.32 -20.50 -24.70
CA ASN A 153 3.53 -20.35 -26.15
C ASN A 153 4.45 -19.19 -26.55
N LYS A 154 4.93 -18.38 -25.55
CA LYS A 154 5.78 -17.19 -25.75
C LYS A 154 5.16 -16.07 -26.59
N GLU A 155 3.87 -16.13 -26.88
CA GLU A 155 3.15 -15.05 -27.55
C GLU A 155 3.01 -13.82 -26.66
N LYS A 156 2.81 -12.65 -27.28
CA LYS A 156 2.60 -11.39 -26.58
C LYS A 156 1.11 -11.16 -26.39
N TYR A 157 0.74 -10.90 -25.14
CA TYR A 157 -0.62 -10.55 -24.77
C TYR A 157 -0.66 -9.23 -24.03
N TYR A 158 -1.80 -8.58 -24.07
CA TYR A 158 -2.03 -7.25 -23.49
C TYR A 158 -3.19 -7.31 -22.50
N GLN A 159 -3.01 -6.71 -21.33
CA GLN A 159 -4.08 -6.51 -20.38
C GLN A 159 -4.55 -5.06 -20.43
N TYR A 160 -5.79 -4.86 -20.82
CA TYR A 160 -6.50 -3.60 -20.64
C TYR A 160 -7.09 -3.54 -19.24
N THR A 161 -6.98 -2.40 -18.61
CA THR A 161 -7.40 -2.23 -17.19
C THR A 161 -8.10 -0.90 -17.03
N ALA A 162 -9.32 -0.94 -16.50
CA ALA A 162 -10.07 0.23 -16.07
C ALA A 162 -10.14 0.27 -14.54
N VAL A 163 -9.89 1.43 -13.94
CA VAL A 163 -9.96 1.63 -12.49
C VAL A 163 -10.82 2.86 -12.20
N ASP A 164 -11.90 2.68 -11.45
CA ASP A 164 -12.68 3.80 -10.95
C ASP A 164 -11.89 4.62 -9.91
N GLU A 165 -11.87 5.93 -10.09
CA GLU A 165 -11.10 6.82 -9.21
C GLU A 165 -11.66 6.91 -7.80
N CYS A 166 -12.96 6.81 -7.60
CA CYS A 166 -13.60 6.87 -6.30
C CYS A 166 -13.48 5.54 -5.57
N SER A 167 -14.14 4.51 -6.08
CA SER A 167 -14.27 3.21 -5.40
C SER A 167 -13.07 2.28 -5.55
N ARG A 168 -12.17 2.55 -6.50
CA ARG A 168 -11.10 1.61 -6.90
C ARG A 168 -11.63 0.29 -7.49
N TRP A 169 -12.92 0.25 -7.85
CA TRP A 169 -13.45 -0.86 -8.62
C TRP A 169 -12.66 -1.02 -9.92
N THR A 170 -12.38 -2.24 -10.30
CA THR A 170 -11.46 -2.50 -11.40
C THR A 170 -12.07 -3.51 -12.36
N TYR A 171 -12.01 -3.23 -13.65
CA TYR A 171 -12.33 -4.16 -14.73
C TYR A 171 -11.09 -4.43 -15.57
N ARG A 172 -10.91 -5.65 -16.01
CA ARG A 172 -9.76 -6.11 -16.81
C ARG A 172 -10.21 -7.03 -17.91
N GLU A 173 -9.53 -6.94 -19.05
CA GLU A 173 -9.70 -7.86 -20.15
C GLU A 173 -8.34 -8.14 -20.80
N MET A 174 -8.18 -9.29 -21.46
CA MET A 174 -6.93 -9.69 -22.09
C MET A 174 -7.13 -9.81 -23.60
N TYR A 175 -6.15 -9.31 -24.37
CA TYR A 175 -6.14 -9.30 -25.84
C TYR A 175 -4.80 -9.79 -26.36
N ASP A 176 -4.80 -10.30 -27.60
CA ASP A 176 -3.62 -10.68 -28.36
C ASP A 176 -3.07 -9.50 -29.18
N GLU A 177 -3.83 -8.43 -29.32
CA GLU A 177 -3.40 -7.22 -30.01
C GLU A 177 -3.58 -5.95 -29.19
N HIS A 178 -2.84 -4.92 -29.60
CA HIS A 178 -2.83 -3.59 -29.00
C HIS A 178 -3.30 -2.58 -30.05
N SER A 179 -4.60 -2.51 -30.22
CA SER A 179 -5.24 -1.75 -31.31
C SER A 179 -6.41 -0.89 -30.80
N THR A 180 -6.81 0.07 -31.62
CA THR A 180 -8.01 0.88 -31.34
C THR A 180 -9.29 0.04 -31.38
N TYR A 181 -9.29 -1.07 -32.15
CA TYR A 181 -10.39 -2.02 -32.14
C TYR A 181 -10.52 -2.72 -30.78
N SER A 182 -9.43 -3.24 -30.26
CA SER A 182 -9.42 -3.85 -28.91
C SER A 182 -9.79 -2.85 -27.83
N SER A 183 -9.42 -1.57 -27.98
CA SER A 183 -9.79 -0.50 -27.05
C SER A 183 -11.29 -0.22 -27.06
N LYS A 184 -11.93 -0.22 -28.26
CA LYS A 184 -13.38 -0.09 -28.40
C LYS A 184 -14.11 -1.28 -27.78
N ASP A 185 -13.73 -2.52 -28.12
CA ASP A 185 -14.33 -3.73 -27.55
C ASP A 185 -14.19 -3.77 -26.02
N PHE A 186 -13.02 -3.36 -25.51
CA PHE A 186 -12.81 -3.22 -24.07
C PHE A 186 -13.76 -2.20 -23.42
N LEU A 187 -13.97 -1.04 -24.04
CA LEU A 187 -14.88 0.00 -23.54
C LEU A 187 -16.33 -0.52 -23.50
N GLU A 188 -16.78 -1.18 -24.54
CA GLU A 188 -18.13 -1.76 -24.60
C GLU A 188 -18.35 -2.83 -23.52
N LYS A 189 -17.36 -3.68 -23.29
CA LYS A 189 -17.38 -4.68 -22.21
C LYS A 189 -17.34 -4.02 -20.85
N LEU A 190 -16.51 -3.00 -20.67
CA LEU A 190 -16.42 -2.23 -19.41
C LEU A 190 -17.78 -1.66 -19.02
N ILE A 191 -18.48 -1.01 -19.95
CA ILE A 191 -19.79 -0.40 -19.69
C ILE A 191 -20.84 -1.46 -19.32
N ARG A 192 -20.84 -2.62 -20.00
CA ARG A 192 -21.76 -3.74 -19.67
C ARG A 192 -21.52 -4.35 -18.29
N HIS A 193 -20.30 -4.33 -17.79
CA HIS A 193 -19.93 -4.95 -16.51
C HIS A 193 -19.82 -3.97 -15.35
N ALA A 194 -19.75 -2.66 -15.62
CA ALA A 194 -19.65 -1.65 -14.58
C ALA A 194 -20.95 -1.61 -13.74
N PRO A 195 -20.86 -1.68 -12.40
CA PRO A 195 -22.05 -1.62 -11.53
C PRO A 195 -22.57 -0.17 -11.33
N PHE A 196 -22.15 0.78 -12.15
CA PHE A 196 -22.49 2.19 -12.12
C PHE A 196 -22.35 2.80 -13.51
N PRO A 197 -23.09 3.89 -13.83
CA PRO A 197 -22.91 4.62 -15.07
C PRO A 197 -21.52 5.30 -15.10
N ILE A 198 -20.88 5.31 -16.27
CA ILE A 198 -19.58 5.93 -16.47
C ILE A 198 -19.77 7.31 -17.10
N ARG A 199 -19.27 8.36 -16.43
CA ARG A 199 -19.35 9.74 -16.92
C ARG A 199 -18.10 10.18 -17.67
N GLU A 200 -16.94 9.88 -17.12
CA GLU A 200 -15.67 10.36 -17.67
C GLU A 200 -14.66 9.21 -17.77
N VAL A 201 -13.93 9.15 -18.89
CA VAL A 201 -12.83 8.22 -19.10
C VAL A 201 -11.53 8.99 -19.29
N GLN A 202 -10.47 8.53 -18.65
CA GLN A 202 -9.14 9.10 -18.78
C GLN A 202 -8.15 8.02 -19.22
N THR A 203 -7.36 8.30 -20.29
CA THR A 203 -6.26 7.45 -20.73
C THR A 203 -4.96 8.25 -20.81
N ASP A 204 -3.87 7.56 -21.07
CA ASP A 204 -2.65 8.18 -21.58
C ASP A 204 -2.82 8.55 -23.08
N ASN A 205 -1.69 8.89 -23.75
CA ASN A 205 -1.69 9.23 -25.17
C ASN A 205 -1.25 8.06 -26.06
N GLY A 206 -1.53 6.81 -25.65
CA GLY A 206 -1.24 5.64 -26.44
C GLY A 206 -1.99 5.64 -27.79
N THR A 207 -1.38 5.08 -28.81
CA THR A 207 -1.94 5.06 -30.19
C THR A 207 -3.20 4.21 -30.28
N GLU A 208 -3.41 3.29 -29.36
CA GLU A 208 -4.62 2.48 -29.20
C GLU A 208 -5.83 3.31 -28.75
N PHE A 209 -5.59 4.46 -28.12
CA PHE A 209 -6.63 5.34 -27.61
C PHE A 209 -6.80 6.60 -28.46
N THR A 210 -5.70 7.16 -29.02
CA THR A 210 -5.76 8.45 -29.70
C THR A 210 -4.68 8.60 -30.77
N ASN A 211 -5.02 9.29 -31.86
CA ASN A 211 -4.08 9.63 -32.96
C ASN A 211 -3.25 10.88 -32.69
N ARG A 212 -3.34 11.49 -31.50
CA ARG A 212 -2.76 12.81 -31.21
C ARG A 212 -1.24 12.89 -31.43
N LEU A 213 -0.51 11.82 -31.19
CA LEU A 213 0.96 11.78 -31.30
C LEU A 213 1.46 11.24 -32.64
N ILE A 214 0.57 10.86 -33.55
CA ILE A 214 0.94 10.40 -34.89
C ILE A 214 1.38 11.63 -35.73
N VAL A 215 2.56 11.56 -36.30
CA VAL A 215 3.19 12.65 -37.08
C VAL A 215 2.32 13.06 -38.30
N ILE A 216 1.64 12.11 -38.94
CA ILE A 216 0.61 12.37 -39.93
C ILE A 216 -0.66 12.74 -39.17
N LYS A 217 -0.97 14.04 -39.10
CA LYS A 217 -2.20 14.53 -38.47
C LYS A 217 -3.45 13.96 -39.16
N SER A 218 -3.82 12.75 -38.81
CA SER A 218 -5.12 12.23 -39.13
C SER A 218 -6.16 13.09 -38.42
N LYS A 219 -7.04 13.74 -39.16
CA LYS A 219 -8.20 14.48 -38.59
C LYS A 219 -9.27 13.52 -38.07
N HIS A 220 -9.11 12.22 -38.30
CA HIS A 220 -10.09 11.21 -37.92
C HIS A 220 -9.91 10.76 -36.50
N LEU A 221 -11.02 10.61 -35.79
CA LEU A 221 -11.05 10.01 -34.45
C LEU A 221 -10.62 8.53 -34.55
N THR A 222 -10.14 7.99 -33.46
CA THR A 222 -9.95 6.53 -33.33
C THR A 222 -11.31 5.88 -33.07
N LEU A 223 -11.44 4.58 -33.34
CA LEU A 223 -12.66 3.82 -33.02
C LEU A 223 -13.02 3.93 -31.52
N PHE A 224 -12.02 4.06 -30.65
CA PHE A 224 -12.22 4.29 -29.23
C PHE A 224 -12.79 5.67 -28.94
N GLU A 225 -12.28 6.72 -29.59
CA GLU A 225 -12.79 8.10 -29.44
C GLU A 225 -14.21 8.24 -29.99
N GLU A 226 -14.51 7.60 -31.14
CA GLU A 226 -15.85 7.55 -31.72
C GLU A 226 -16.84 6.89 -30.76
N ALA A 227 -16.50 5.73 -30.21
CA ALA A 227 -17.35 5.02 -29.27
C ALA A 227 -17.63 5.85 -28.00
N LEU A 228 -16.65 6.56 -27.48
CA LEU A 228 -16.85 7.45 -26.32
C LEU A 228 -17.82 8.59 -26.65
N LEU A 229 -17.73 9.16 -27.85
CA LEU A 229 -18.61 10.23 -28.33
C LEU A 229 -20.06 9.71 -28.51
N GLU A 230 -20.24 8.56 -29.16
CA GLU A 230 -21.54 7.92 -29.33
C GLU A 230 -22.25 7.61 -28.00
N MET A 231 -21.46 7.21 -26.99
CA MET A 231 -21.97 6.89 -25.66
C MET A 231 -22.13 8.13 -24.75
N GLY A 232 -21.78 9.32 -25.22
CA GLY A 232 -21.86 10.56 -24.45
C GLY A 232 -20.88 10.62 -23.25
N ILE A 233 -19.77 9.86 -23.30
CA ILE A 233 -18.78 9.79 -22.25
C ILE A 233 -17.70 10.86 -22.46
N ILE A 234 -17.42 11.66 -21.45
CA ILE A 234 -16.40 12.72 -21.50
C ILE A 234 -15.00 12.09 -21.51
N TYR A 235 -14.22 12.44 -22.54
CA TYR A 235 -12.88 11.89 -22.72
C TYR A 235 -11.79 12.85 -22.22
N HIS A 236 -10.92 12.36 -21.34
CA HIS A 236 -9.75 13.07 -20.85
C HIS A 236 -8.46 12.35 -21.22
N ARG A 237 -7.54 13.08 -21.84
CA ARG A 237 -6.16 12.62 -22.08
C ARG A 237 -5.23 13.26 -21.07
N ILE A 238 -4.32 12.48 -20.48
CA ILE A 238 -3.30 13.05 -19.60
C ILE A 238 -2.37 13.98 -20.40
N GLN A 239 -1.83 14.98 -19.73
CA GLN A 239 -0.81 15.83 -20.33
C GLN A 239 0.46 15.03 -20.59
N ILE A 240 1.13 15.30 -21.70
CA ILE A 240 2.40 14.65 -22.07
C ILE A 240 3.41 14.81 -20.93
N ALA A 241 4.16 13.78 -20.63
CA ALA A 241 5.15 13.71 -19.54
C ALA A 241 4.59 13.93 -18.11
N THR A 242 3.30 13.68 -17.88
CA THR A 242 2.68 13.72 -16.55
C THR A 242 2.12 12.35 -16.10
N PRO A 243 2.96 11.32 -15.90
CA PRO A 243 2.50 9.95 -15.57
C PRO A 243 1.71 9.88 -14.25
N ARG A 244 1.84 10.89 -13.40
CA ARG A 244 1.09 10.96 -12.12
C ARG A 244 -0.42 10.98 -12.28
N HIS A 245 -0.94 11.41 -13.44
CA HIS A 245 -2.38 11.49 -13.66
C HIS A 245 -3.01 10.10 -13.83
N ASN A 246 -2.24 9.09 -14.31
CA ASN A 246 -2.71 7.70 -14.45
C ASN A 246 -2.28 6.79 -13.28
N GLY A 247 -1.83 7.38 -12.17
CA GLY A 247 -1.20 6.66 -11.06
C GLY A 247 -2.09 5.64 -10.33
N LYS A 248 -3.43 5.64 -10.54
CA LYS A 248 -4.33 4.67 -9.90
C LYS A 248 -4.30 3.35 -10.66
N VAL A 249 -4.38 3.41 -11.99
CA VAL A 249 -4.29 2.22 -12.84
C VAL A 249 -2.85 1.65 -12.82
N GLU A 250 -1.82 2.48 -12.85
CA GLU A 250 -0.42 2.02 -12.69
C GLU A 250 -0.20 1.26 -11.37
N ARG A 251 -0.78 1.78 -10.27
CA ARG A 251 -0.74 1.09 -8.97
C ARG A 251 -1.49 -0.24 -9.02
N GLN A 252 -2.60 -0.31 -9.74
CA GLN A 252 -3.35 -1.55 -9.92
C GLN A 252 -2.54 -2.56 -10.72
N HIS A 253 -1.88 -2.15 -11.80
CA HIS A 253 -0.96 -3.00 -12.58
C HIS A 253 0.13 -3.63 -11.71
N ARG A 254 0.70 -2.87 -10.76
CA ARG A 254 1.68 -3.40 -9.81
C ARG A 254 1.08 -4.42 -8.86
N GLN A 255 -0.16 -4.22 -8.41
CA GLN A 255 -0.86 -5.19 -7.58
C GLN A 255 -1.18 -6.46 -8.37
N ASP A 256 -1.61 -6.34 -9.62
CA ASP A 256 -1.87 -7.47 -10.51
C ASP A 256 -0.60 -8.28 -10.76
N GLU A 257 0.54 -7.60 -10.95
CA GLU A 257 1.85 -8.25 -11.06
C GLU A 257 2.17 -9.09 -9.82
N GLU A 258 1.96 -8.54 -8.63
CA GLU A 258 2.31 -9.20 -7.37
C GLU A 258 1.35 -10.32 -6.97
N ARG A 259 0.05 -10.16 -7.24
CA ARG A 259 -1.01 -11.06 -6.75
C ARG A 259 -1.43 -12.12 -7.75
N PHE A 260 -1.32 -11.82 -9.03
CA PHE A 260 -1.81 -12.65 -10.11
C PHE A 260 -0.68 -13.16 -11.00
N TYR A 261 0.02 -12.28 -11.72
CA TYR A 261 0.99 -12.71 -12.72
C TYR A 261 2.18 -13.51 -12.18
N LYS A 262 2.68 -13.22 -10.99
CA LYS A 262 3.85 -13.95 -10.42
C LYS A 262 3.65 -15.44 -10.27
N THR A 263 2.43 -15.90 -10.21
CA THR A 263 2.08 -17.33 -10.03
C THR A 263 1.30 -17.91 -11.21
N MET A 264 0.93 -17.05 -12.16
CA MET A 264 0.13 -17.44 -13.32
C MET A 264 0.98 -18.08 -14.40
N LYS A 265 0.44 -19.11 -15.04
CA LYS A 265 0.86 -19.66 -16.33
C LYS A 265 -0.38 -19.78 -17.19
N MET A 266 -0.26 -19.50 -18.48
CA MET A 266 -1.35 -19.62 -19.46
C MET A 266 -0.86 -20.28 -20.74
N TYR A 267 -1.71 -21.10 -21.32
CA TYR A 267 -1.40 -21.83 -22.56
C TYR A 267 -1.80 -21.03 -23.81
N ASN A 268 -2.88 -20.28 -23.73
CA ASN A 268 -3.41 -19.44 -24.79
C ASN A 268 -4.22 -18.27 -24.22
N LEU A 269 -4.74 -17.40 -25.08
CA LEU A 269 -5.53 -16.23 -24.70
C LEU A 269 -6.78 -16.58 -23.91
N GLU A 270 -7.49 -17.65 -24.31
CA GLU A 270 -8.74 -18.05 -23.64
C GLU A 270 -8.50 -18.54 -22.21
N ASP A 271 -7.46 -19.34 -22.00
CA ASP A 271 -7.02 -19.76 -20.67
C ASP A 271 -6.64 -18.55 -19.80
N GLY A 272 -5.88 -17.61 -20.39
CA GLY A 272 -5.54 -16.35 -19.72
C GLY A 272 -6.78 -15.54 -19.31
N ARG A 273 -7.76 -15.41 -20.19
CA ARG A 273 -9.05 -14.75 -19.90
C ARG A 273 -9.83 -15.43 -18.78
N LYS A 274 -9.93 -16.75 -18.78
CA LYS A 274 -10.61 -17.54 -17.73
C LYS A 274 -9.96 -17.30 -16.36
N GLN A 275 -8.64 -17.38 -16.28
CA GLN A 275 -7.89 -17.13 -15.04
C GLN A 275 -8.05 -15.68 -14.58
N LEU A 276 -7.98 -14.71 -15.50
CA LEU A 276 -8.15 -13.29 -15.21
C LEU A 276 -9.54 -12.98 -14.68
N ALA A 277 -10.59 -13.59 -15.24
CA ALA A 277 -11.97 -13.43 -14.79
C ALA A 277 -12.18 -13.93 -13.35
N VAL A 278 -11.54 -15.05 -12.97
CA VAL A 278 -11.55 -15.54 -11.59
C VAL A 278 -10.84 -14.58 -10.65
N TYR A 279 -9.69 -14.07 -11.06
CA TYR A 279 -8.95 -13.08 -10.27
C TYR A 279 -9.73 -11.77 -10.11
N GLN A 280 -10.37 -11.28 -11.17
CA GLN A 280 -11.15 -10.05 -11.18
C GLN A 280 -12.28 -10.08 -10.16
N ARG A 281 -13.07 -11.15 -10.09
CA ARG A 281 -14.13 -11.32 -9.10
C ARG A 281 -13.59 -11.15 -7.67
N LYS A 282 -12.48 -11.80 -7.36
CA LYS A 282 -11.84 -11.71 -6.03
C LYS A 282 -11.19 -10.36 -5.75
N SER A 283 -10.60 -9.72 -6.77
CA SER A 283 -9.81 -8.49 -6.58
C SER A 283 -10.62 -7.28 -6.14
N ASN A 284 -11.91 -7.23 -6.51
CA ASN A 284 -12.83 -6.17 -6.08
C ASN A 284 -13.37 -6.38 -4.66
N ASP A 285 -13.12 -7.55 -4.06
CA ASP A 285 -13.42 -7.86 -2.66
C ASP A 285 -12.18 -7.78 -1.75
N TYR A 286 -11.04 -7.31 -2.25
CA TYR A 286 -9.88 -7.04 -1.41
C TYR A 286 -9.96 -5.67 -0.76
N MET A 287 -9.77 -5.61 0.56
CA MET A 287 -9.71 -4.36 1.32
C MET A 287 -8.62 -3.44 0.78
N LYS A 288 -8.91 -2.14 0.75
CA LYS A 288 -7.94 -1.12 0.35
C LYS A 288 -7.79 -0.07 1.47
N THR A 289 -6.54 0.21 1.87
CA THR A 289 -6.25 1.24 2.90
C THR A 289 -6.73 2.62 2.51
N CYS A 290 -6.68 2.96 1.21
CA CYS A 290 -7.15 4.26 0.71
C CYS A 290 -8.68 4.42 0.75
N LEU A 291 -9.43 3.35 1.00
CA LEU A 291 -10.88 3.32 1.18
C LEU A 291 -11.28 3.12 2.65
N GLY A 292 -10.38 3.39 3.59
CA GLY A 292 -10.66 3.19 5.01
C GLY A 292 -10.90 1.72 5.37
N MET A 293 -10.17 0.80 4.74
CA MET A 293 -10.28 -0.66 4.93
C MET A 293 -11.55 -1.28 4.34
N LYS A 294 -12.28 -0.57 3.49
CA LYS A 294 -13.40 -1.12 2.73
C LYS A 294 -12.92 -1.76 1.43
N THR A 295 -13.72 -2.67 0.90
CA THR A 295 -13.50 -3.23 -0.44
C THR A 295 -14.10 -2.33 -1.52
N PRO A 296 -13.64 -2.37 -2.77
CA PRO A 296 -14.29 -1.69 -3.88
C PRO A 296 -15.79 -1.97 -3.99
N ASN A 297 -16.18 -3.25 -3.92
CA ASN A 297 -17.58 -3.66 -4.01
C ASN A 297 -18.43 -3.12 -2.84
N GLN A 298 -17.90 -3.10 -1.61
CA GLN A 298 -18.59 -2.50 -0.47
C GLN A 298 -18.83 -1.00 -0.68
N LEU A 299 -17.83 -0.28 -1.21
CA LEU A 299 -17.98 1.15 -1.45
C LEU A 299 -19.04 1.43 -2.53
N VAL A 300 -19.03 0.68 -3.64
CA VAL A 300 -20.04 0.79 -4.70
C VAL A 300 -21.45 0.58 -4.12
N LYS A 301 -21.66 -0.50 -3.37
CA LYS A 301 -22.96 -0.78 -2.72
C LYS A 301 -23.41 0.35 -1.80
N MET A 302 -22.50 0.94 -1.03
CA MET A 302 -22.83 2.08 -0.15
C MET A 302 -23.32 3.30 -0.93
N TYR A 303 -22.69 3.60 -2.07
CA TYR A 303 -23.14 4.71 -2.92
C TYR A 303 -24.49 4.42 -3.60
N GLN A 304 -24.70 3.18 -4.03
CA GLN A 304 -26.00 2.77 -4.60
C GLN A 304 -27.14 2.91 -3.58
N ALA A 305 -26.89 2.52 -2.32
CA ALA A 305 -27.89 2.64 -1.24
C ALA A 305 -28.23 4.08 -0.82
N VAL A 306 -27.40 5.06 -1.17
CA VAL A 306 -27.64 6.48 -0.86
C VAL A 306 -28.37 7.19 -2.02
N MET A 307 -28.30 6.63 -3.24
CA MET A 307 -28.93 7.21 -4.44
C MET A 307 -30.36 6.69 -4.68
N PHE A 308 -30.78 5.67 -3.93
CA PHE A 308 -32.15 5.13 -3.91
C PHE A 308 -32.72 5.19 -2.49
#